data_8847b27a39bfa07c8fea3f611e84bc8b
#
_entry.id   8847b27a39bfa07c8fea3f611e84bc8b
#
_cell.length_a   1.000
_cell.length_b   1.000
_cell.length_c   1.000
_cell.angle_alpha   90.00
_cell.angle_beta   90.00
_cell.angle_gamma   90.00
#
_symmetry.space_group_name_H-M   'P 1'
#
loop_
_entity.id
_entity.type
_entity.pdbx_description
1 polymer ?
#
loop_
_entity_poly.entity_id
_entity_poly.type
_entity_poly.pdbx_seq_one_letter_code
_entity_poly.pdbx_strand_id
1 'polypeptide(L)'
;NTLKHITRVGRDGFYTGKIADLIVAEMQRGIGLITHEDLLNYESKYREPVKGTFNGFNLLSMGLPSSGGTILVEMLNMLENFPLQKLGWNSSDYIHLLTEVERRAYADRAEHLGDSDYWQPPLFMLTNKKYAKDRIKDFSPDHATPSINVFAGDPTIYESRETTHFSVVDKDGNAVSGTTTINLSYGGGFLVEGGGFFLNNEMDDFSSKPGIPNAFGLVGNDANAIEPGKRPLSSMTPTIVLKDKKPFIILGSPGGSTIITTVLQTILNVTVHNMGIQEAVSAPRIHSQWLPDVIMAEPYSIIKDVEESLKFKGHKIESYYWTKIGEMNAILINEKGYFGAADTRGENTAAGY
;
A
#
# COMPACT_ATOMS: atom_id res chain seq x y z
N ASN A 1 6.48 -17.72 24.54
CA ASN A 1 6.82 -17.11 25.86
C ASN A 1 6.88 -15.57 25.74
N THR A 2 7.47 -15.01 24.67
CA THR A 2 7.61 -13.56 24.46
C THR A 2 6.26 -12.82 24.46
N LEU A 3 5.26 -13.27 23.68
CA LEU A 3 3.92 -12.67 23.67
C LEU A 3 3.25 -12.69 25.06
N LYS A 4 3.38 -13.81 25.82
CA LYS A 4 2.86 -13.88 27.20
C LYS A 4 3.58 -12.91 28.13
N HIS A 5 4.84 -12.61 27.88
CA HIS A 5 5.58 -11.63 28.65
C HIS A 5 5.11 -10.21 28.35
N ILE A 6 4.96 -9.87 27.06
CA ILE A 6 4.39 -8.59 26.60
C ILE A 6 2.99 -8.38 27.18
N THR A 7 2.11 -9.39 27.12
CA THR A 7 0.75 -9.30 27.68
C THR A 7 0.74 -8.93 29.17
N ARG A 8 1.74 -9.38 29.94
CA ARG A 8 1.83 -9.15 31.39
C ARG A 8 2.50 -7.83 31.76
N VAL A 9 3.49 -7.39 30.99
CA VAL A 9 4.38 -6.26 31.35
C VAL A 9 4.17 -5.06 30.41
N GLY A 10 3.49 -5.25 29.27
CA GLY A 10 3.29 -4.21 28.26
C GLY A 10 4.55 -3.98 27.44
N ARG A 11 4.77 -2.72 27.02
CA ARG A 11 5.90 -2.26 26.21
C ARG A 11 7.25 -2.74 26.74
N ASP A 12 7.46 -2.59 28.03
CA ASP A 12 8.73 -2.92 28.69
C ASP A 12 9.04 -4.42 28.64
N GLY A 13 8.01 -5.26 28.45
CA GLY A 13 8.19 -6.69 28.24
C GLY A 13 8.89 -7.07 26.91
N PHE A 14 9.08 -6.12 26.00
CA PHE A 14 9.79 -6.30 24.75
C PHE A 14 11.04 -5.41 24.64
N TYR A 15 10.90 -4.13 24.98
CA TYR A 15 11.92 -3.12 24.73
C TYR A 15 12.95 -2.99 25.85
N THR A 16 12.75 -3.69 26.99
CA THR A 16 13.71 -3.73 28.10
C THR A 16 13.88 -5.17 28.63
N GLY A 17 14.90 -5.38 29.46
CA GLY A 17 15.16 -6.64 30.16
C GLY A 17 15.41 -7.80 29.18
N LYS A 18 14.95 -9.00 29.55
CA LYS A 18 15.32 -10.26 28.89
C LYS A 18 15.14 -10.28 27.37
N ILE A 19 14.04 -9.73 26.84
CA ILE A 19 13.80 -9.77 25.38
C ILE A 19 14.73 -8.80 24.67
N ALA A 20 14.94 -7.61 25.20
CA ALA A 20 15.91 -6.65 24.69
C ALA A 20 17.34 -7.22 24.71
N ASP A 21 17.72 -7.93 25.80
CA ASP A 21 19.01 -8.60 25.91
C ASP A 21 19.21 -9.65 24.81
N LEU A 22 18.15 -10.43 24.49
CA LEU A 22 18.20 -11.43 23.41
C LEU A 22 18.34 -10.77 22.03
N ILE A 23 17.65 -9.65 21.79
CA ILE A 23 17.77 -8.89 20.53
C ILE A 23 19.20 -8.36 20.36
N VAL A 24 19.74 -7.72 21.40
CA VAL A 24 21.10 -7.14 21.35
C VAL A 24 22.15 -8.25 21.23
N ALA A 25 21.98 -9.40 21.88
CA ALA A 25 22.86 -10.55 21.71
C ALA A 25 22.83 -11.07 20.25
N GLU A 26 21.65 -11.07 19.59
CA GLU A 26 21.55 -11.41 18.17
C GLU A 26 22.29 -10.39 17.29
N MET A 27 22.16 -9.09 17.58
CA MET A 27 22.91 -8.04 16.91
C MET A 27 24.42 -8.26 17.01
N GLN A 28 24.92 -8.60 18.20
CA GLN A 28 26.35 -8.88 18.40
C GLN A 28 26.83 -10.09 17.61
N ARG A 29 26.02 -11.15 17.48
CA ARG A 29 26.36 -12.32 16.65
C ARG A 29 26.37 -12.02 15.15
N GLY A 30 25.42 -11.20 14.70
CA GLY A 30 25.21 -10.89 13.27
C GLY A 30 25.88 -9.60 12.78
N ILE A 31 26.70 -8.94 13.63
CA ILE A 31 27.28 -7.61 13.33
C ILE A 31 26.19 -6.58 13.01
N GLY A 32 25.05 -6.67 13.71
CA GLY A 32 23.94 -5.73 13.62
C GLY A 32 24.17 -4.49 14.48
N LEU A 33 23.28 -3.50 14.33
CA LEU A 33 23.47 -2.16 14.90
C LEU A 33 22.56 -1.83 16.07
N ILE A 34 21.45 -2.57 16.29
CA ILE A 34 20.46 -2.25 17.33
C ILE A 34 21.09 -2.42 18.73
N THR A 35 20.97 -1.39 19.54
CA THR A 35 21.44 -1.35 20.92
C THR A 35 20.30 -1.37 21.94
N HIS A 36 20.60 -1.54 23.22
CA HIS A 36 19.60 -1.37 24.29
C HIS A 36 19.02 0.06 24.33
N GLU A 37 19.82 1.07 23.98
CA GLU A 37 19.39 2.46 23.94
C GLU A 37 18.37 2.69 22.80
N ASP A 38 18.60 2.12 21.62
CA ASP A 38 17.65 2.18 20.50
C ASP A 38 16.30 1.56 20.87
N LEU A 39 16.32 0.39 21.53
CA LEU A 39 15.11 -0.28 22.01
C LEU A 39 14.39 0.53 23.08
N LEU A 40 15.11 1.07 24.06
CA LEU A 40 14.55 1.88 25.13
C LEU A 40 13.89 3.15 24.62
N ASN A 41 14.54 3.82 23.65
CA ASN A 41 14.10 5.11 23.09
C ASN A 41 13.05 4.97 21.99
N TYR A 42 12.76 3.76 21.51
CA TYR A 42 11.73 3.57 20.46
C TYR A 42 10.34 3.90 21.00
N GLU A 43 9.61 4.74 20.27
CA GLU A 43 8.23 5.12 20.59
C GLU A 43 7.32 4.97 19.35
N SER A 44 6.10 4.46 19.57
CA SER A 44 5.06 4.51 18.56
C SER A 44 4.53 5.94 18.41
N LYS A 45 4.16 6.33 17.21
CA LYS A 45 3.65 7.67 16.89
C LYS A 45 2.17 7.64 16.50
N TYR A 46 1.38 8.55 17.05
CA TYR A 46 0.06 8.85 16.53
C TYR A 46 0.17 9.75 15.31
N ARG A 47 -0.55 9.41 14.24
CA ARG A 47 -0.56 10.17 12.98
C ARG A 47 -2.00 10.42 12.54
N GLU A 48 -2.25 11.59 11.94
CA GLU A 48 -3.54 11.86 11.30
C GLU A 48 -3.69 11.02 10.03
N PRO A 49 -4.88 10.42 9.78
CA PRO A 49 -5.13 9.71 8.53
C PRO A 49 -5.18 10.69 7.35
N VAL A 50 -4.76 10.21 6.18
CA VAL A 50 -5.06 10.88 4.92
C VAL A 50 -6.55 10.80 4.65
N LYS A 51 -7.13 11.94 4.25
CA LYS A 51 -8.57 12.07 3.94
C LYS A 51 -8.74 12.36 2.46
N GLY A 52 -9.65 11.64 1.83
CA GLY A 52 -10.00 11.84 0.42
C GLY A 52 -11.49 11.68 0.17
N THR A 53 -11.91 11.99 -1.05
CA THR A 53 -13.30 11.75 -1.50
C THR A 53 -13.27 11.15 -2.92
N PHE A 54 -14.18 10.23 -3.20
CA PHE A 54 -14.33 9.63 -4.52
C PHE A 54 -15.80 9.26 -4.77
N ASN A 55 -16.41 9.82 -5.82
CA ASN A 55 -17.80 9.54 -6.23
C ASN A 55 -18.82 9.57 -5.06
N GLY A 56 -18.69 10.56 -4.16
CA GLY A 56 -19.57 10.71 -3.01
C GLY A 56 -19.20 9.89 -1.77
N PHE A 57 -18.20 9.02 -1.85
CA PHE A 57 -17.61 8.34 -0.70
C PHE A 57 -16.51 9.18 -0.06
N ASN A 58 -16.35 9.08 1.26
CA ASN A 58 -15.20 9.63 1.97
C ASN A 58 -14.22 8.49 2.29
N LEU A 59 -12.94 8.76 2.23
CA LEU A 59 -11.88 7.81 2.53
C LEU A 59 -11.05 8.30 3.71
N LEU A 60 -10.72 7.38 4.60
CA LEU A 60 -9.71 7.53 5.64
C LEU A 60 -8.67 6.44 5.39
N SER A 61 -7.43 6.82 5.13
CA SER A 61 -6.36 5.85 4.88
C SER A 61 -5.11 6.21 5.65
N MET A 62 -4.13 5.32 5.69
CA MET A 62 -2.93 5.52 6.48
C MET A 62 -2.20 6.78 6.02
N GLY A 63 -1.98 7.66 7.00
CA GLY A 63 -1.09 8.81 6.85
C GLY A 63 0.38 8.42 6.99
N LEU A 64 1.22 9.42 6.90
CA LEU A 64 2.67 9.23 7.00
C LEU A 64 3.08 8.61 8.34
N PRO A 65 4.07 7.72 8.31
CA PRO A 65 4.99 7.34 7.24
C PRO A 65 4.51 6.24 6.25
N SER A 66 3.29 6.21 5.77
CA SER A 66 2.88 5.39 4.62
C SER A 66 2.48 6.20 3.39
N SER A 67 3.03 5.87 2.22
CA SER A 67 2.62 6.46 0.94
C SER A 67 1.20 6.04 0.55
N GLY A 68 0.73 4.90 1.11
CA GLY A 68 -0.47 4.23 0.65
C GLY A 68 -1.70 5.12 0.60
N GLY A 69 -2.00 5.82 1.68
CA GLY A 69 -3.18 6.70 1.70
C GLY A 69 -3.08 7.88 0.74
N THR A 70 -1.90 8.51 0.64
CA THR A 70 -1.68 9.65 -0.26
C THR A 70 -1.81 9.25 -1.72
N ILE A 71 -1.11 8.20 -2.13
CA ILE A 71 -1.10 7.70 -3.50
C ILE A 71 -2.48 7.12 -3.89
N LEU A 72 -3.16 6.44 -2.98
CA LEU A 72 -4.55 5.99 -3.20
C LEU A 72 -5.48 7.17 -3.51
N VAL A 73 -5.44 8.23 -2.69
CA VAL A 73 -6.28 9.41 -2.89
C VAL A 73 -5.92 10.15 -4.18
N GLU A 74 -4.64 10.26 -4.50
CA GLU A 74 -4.17 10.85 -5.75
C GLU A 74 -4.71 10.09 -6.97
N MET A 75 -4.58 8.76 -7.00
CA MET A 75 -5.09 7.92 -8.08
C MET A 75 -6.62 8.03 -8.21
N LEU A 76 -7.35 7.97 -7.11
CA LEU A 76 -8.80 8.13 -7.12
C LEU A 76 -9.22 9.51 -7.64
N ASN A 77 -8.51 10.57 -7.27
CA ASN A 77 -8.74 11.93 -7.76
C ASN A 77 -8.46 12.05 -9.27
N MET A 78 -7.44 11.38 -9.80
CA MET A 78 -7.20 11.33 -11.26
C MET A 78 -8.32 10.57 -11.97
N LEU A 79 -8.70 9.40 -11.46
CA LEU A 79 -9.74 8.53 -12.04
C LEU A 79 -11.14 9.16 -12.02
N GLU A 80 -11.46 10.00 -11.06
CA GLU A 80 -12.77 10.67 -10.96
C GLU A 80 -13.07 11.60 -12.16
N ASN A 81 -12.04 11.95 -12.96
CA ASN A 81 -12.21 12.74 -14.19
C ASN A 81 -12.71 11.91 -15.38
N PHE A 82 -12.87 10.60 -15.26
CA PHE A 82 -13.22 9.69 -16.35
C PHE A 82 -14.50 8.90 -16.07
N PRO A 83 -15.26 8.54 -17.11
CA PRO A 83 -16.49 7.77 -16.96
C PRO A 83 -16.20 6.27 -16.80
N LEU A 84 -15.55 5.87 -15.69
CA LEU A 84 -14.99 4.52 -15.47
C LEU A 84 -15.99 3.39 -15.75
N GLN A 85 -17.27 3.56 -15.33
CA GLN A 85 -18.29 2.55 -15.54
C GLN A 85 -18.54 2.30 -17.06
N LYS A 86 -18.42 3.35 -17.90
CA LYS A 86 -18.62 3.23 -19.35
C LYS A 86 -17.45 2.56 -20.06
N LEU A 87 -16.25 2.63 -19.49
CA LEU A 87 -15.09 1.94 -20.04
C LEU A 87 -15.25 0.42 -19.93
N GLY A 88 -16.02 -0.04 -18.95
CA GLY A 88 -16.22 -1.46 -18.68
C GLY A 88 -15.08 -2.07 -17.86
N TRP A 89 -15.44 -2.90 -16.89
CA TRP A 89 -14.48 -3.59 -16.05
C TRP A 89 -13.50 -4.43 -16.88
N ASN A 90 -12.22 -4.30 -16.60
CA ASN A 90 -11.13 -5.06 -17.22
C ASN A 90 -11.04 -4.95 -18.77
N SER A 91 -11.66 -3.94 -19.36
CA SER A 91 -11.46 -3.62 -20.78
C SER A 91 -10.05 -3.05 -21.03
N SER A 92 -9.59 -3.06 -22.29
CA SER A 92 -8.30 -2.47 -22.66
C SER A 92 -8.21 -0.97 -22.30
N ASP A 93 -9.29 -0.22 -22.48
CA ASP A 93 -9.34 1.21 -22.17
C ASP A 93 -9.31 1.46 -20.66
N TYR A 94 -10.00 0.62 -19.87
CA TYR A 94 -9.98 0.68 -18.42
C TYR A 94 -8.58 0.34 -17.85
N ILE A 95 -7.97 -0.76 -18.30
CA ILE A 95 -6.63 -1.16 -17.89
C ILE A 95 -5.59 -0.11 -18.31
N HIS A 96 -5.70 0.41 -19.53
CA HIS A 96 -4.82 1.47 -20.00
C HIS A 96 -4.90 2.72 -19.11
N LEU A 97 -6.10 3.19 -18.80
CA LEU A 97 -6.29 4.34 -17.91
C LEU A 97 -5.74 4.07 -16.50
N LEU A 98 -6.02 2.89 -15.90
CA LEU A 98 -5.46 2.52 -14.61
C LEU A 98 -3.93 2.58 -14.63
N THR A 99 -3.30 1.97 -15.62
CA THR A 99 -1.84 1.95 -15.77
C THR A 99 -1.25 3.35 -15.89
N GLU A 100 -1.91 4.24 -16.66
CA GLU A 100 -1.45 5.63 -16.82
C GLU A 100 -1.57 6.44 -15.50
N VAL A 101 -2.62 6.20 -14.73
CA VAL A 101 -2.81 6.80 -13.40
C VAL A 101 -1.79 6.25 -12.41
N GLU A 102 -1.63 4.95 -12.33
CA GLU A 102 -0.65 4.28 -11.47
C GLU A 102 0.78 4.76 -11.78
N ARG A 103 1.16 4.81 -13.07
CA ARG A 103 2.48 5.30 -13.52
C ARG A 103 2.79 6.70 -13.00
N ARG A 104 1.84 7.64 -13.06
CA ARG A 104 2.04 9.01 -12.60
C ARG A 104 2.11 9.12 -11.09
N ALA A 105 1.23 8.44 -10.39
CA ALA A 105 1.20 8.44 -8.93
C ALA A 105 2.46 7.78 -8.32
N TYR A 106 2.96 6.70 -8.92
CA TYR A 106 4.21 6.08 -8.46
C TYR A 106 5.47 6.90 -8.81
N ALA A 107 5.44 7.70 -9.89
CA ALA A 107 6.51 8.67 -10.15
C ALA A 107 6.54 9.77 -9.07
N ASP A 108 5.37 10.27 -8.66
CA ASP A 108 5.24 11.23 -7.58
C ASP A 108 5.67 10.63 -6.24
N ARG A 109 5.29 9.37 -5.98
CA ARG A 109 5.75 8.61 -4.81
C ARG A 109 7.28 8.55 -4.71
N ALA A 110 7.93 8.19 -5.81
CA ALA A 110 9.38 7.99 -5.85
C ALA A 110 10.17 9.27 -5.54
N GLU A 111 9.69 10.41 -5.99
CA GLU A 111 10.37 11.70 -5.84
C GLU A 111 10.07 12.37 -4.50
N HIS A 112 8.82 12.30 -4.05
CA HIS A 112 8.34 13.21 -3.02
C HIS A 112 8.16 12.59 -1.65
N LEU A 113 8.16 11.27 -1.55
CA LEU A 113 7.70 10.60 -0.33
C LEU A 113 8.83 9.92 0.51
N GLY A 114 8.91 10.14 1.84
CA GLY A 114 9.80 9.62 2.90
C GLY A 114 9.25 9.97 4.33
N ASP A 115 9.89 10.03 5.51
CA ASP A 115 9.36 10.26 6.89
C ASP A 115 9.06 11.75 7.20
N SER A 116 7.82 12.11 7.54
CA SER A 116 7.41 13.50 7.81
C SER A 116 8.10 14.15 9.01
N ASP A 117 8.77 13.39 9.83
CA ASP A 117 9.58 13.94 10.91
C ASP A 117 10.94 14.45 10.35
N TYR A 118 11.33 14.06 9.14
CA TYR A 118 12.63 14.33 8.50
C TYR A 118 12.53 15.03 7.14
N TRP A 119 11.42 14.91 6.48
CA TRP A 119 11.16 15.45 5.15
C TRP A 119 9.83 16.19 5.14
N GLN A 120 9.62 17.08 4.20
CA GLN A 120 8.34 17.80 4.09
C GLN A 120 7.62 17.53 2.75
N PRO A 121 6.72 16.55 2.63
CA PRO A 121 6.00 16.11 1.43
C PRO A 121 4.82 16.99 0.98
N PRO A 122 4.44 17.12 -0.34
CA PRO A 122 3.30 17.93 -0.80
C PRO A 122 1.94 17.27 -0.59
N LEU A 123 1.62 16.76 0.61
CA LEU A 123 0.36 16.05 0.85
C LEU A 123 -0.86 16.85 0.36
N PHE A 124 -0.88 18.15 0.65
CA PHE A 124 -1.97 18.99 0.19
C PHE A 124 -2.08 19.04 -1.33
N MET A 125 -0.94 19.03 -2.05
CA MET A 125 -0.92 19.00 -3.50
C MET A 125 -1.33 17.61 -4.02
N LEU A 126 -0.66 16.55 -3.60
CA LEU A 126 -0.89 15.17 -4.07
C LEU A 126 -2.34 14.70 -3.83
N THR A 127 -2.97 15.15 -2.74
CA THR A 127 -4.37 14.83 -2.46
C THR A 127 -5.38 15.83 -3.06
N ASN A 128 -4.91 16.85 -3.80
CA ASN A 128 -5.77 17.89 -4.35
C ASN A 128 -6.35 17.50 -5.71
N LYS A 129 -7.65 17.62 -5.88
CA LYS A 129 -8.36 17.28 -7.14
C LYS A 129 -7.91 18.12 -8.34
N LYS A 130 -7.52 19.38 -8.12
CA LYS A 130 -7.01 20.23 -9.21
C LYS A 130 -5.66 19.69 -9.69
N TYR A 131 -4.75 19.37 -8.76
CA TYR A 131 -3.48 18.74 -9.10
C TYR A 131 -3.68 17.44 -9.87
N ALA A 132 -4.52 16.55 -9.37
CA ALA A 132 -4.83 15.28 -10.03
C ALA A 132 -5.38 15.47 -11.47
N LYS A 133 -6.23 16.47 -11.67
CA LYS A 133 -6.73 16.83 -13.01
C LYS A 133 -5.61 17.34 -13.93
N ASP A 134 -4.72 18.17 -13.39
CA ASP A 134 -3.57 18.68 -14.15
C ASP A 134 -2.55 17.56 -14.41
N ARG A 135 -2.41 16.62 -13.47
CA ARG A 135 -1.47 15.49 -13.53
C ARG A 135 -1.80 14.48 -14.62
N ILE A 136 -3.10 14.31 -14.95
CA ILE A 136 -3.59 13.38 -15.98
C ILE A 136 -3.99 14.06 -17.29
N LYS A 137 -3.79 15.37 -17.41
CA LYS A 137 -4.25 16.14 -18.60
C LYS A 137 -3.62 15.73 -19.92
N ASP A 138 -2.43 15.13 -19.89
CA ASP A 138 -1.66 14.64 -21.03
C ASP A 138 -2.00 13.17 -21.40
N PHE A 139 -2.96 12.56 -20.73
CA PHE A 139 -3.43 11.21 -21.02
C PHE A 139 -3.92 11.12 -22.47
N SER A 140 -3.39 10.13 -23.19
CA SER A 140 -3.86 9.75 -24.54
C SER A 140 -4.67 8.46 -24.45
N PRO A 141 -5.90 8.38 -24.95
CA PRO A 141 -6.66 7.12 -24.93
C PRO A 141 -6.08 6.06 -25.88
N ASP A 142 -5.24 6.46 -26.84
CA ASP A 142 -4.75 5.60 -27.91
C ASP A 142 -3.31 5.12 -27.71
N HIS A 143 -2.52 5.79 -26.85
CA HIS A 143 -1.09 5.52 -26.72
C HIS A 143 -0.64 5.58 -25.26
N ALA A 144 0.08 4.53 -24.83
CA ALA A 144 0.74 4.50 -23.54
C ALA A 144 1.87 5.55 -23.48
N THR A 145 1.97 6.24 -22.35
CA THR A 145 3.09 7.14 -22.07
C THR A 145 4.29 6.32 -21.57
N PRO A 146 5.44 6.28 -22.28
CA PRO A 146 6.62 5.60 -21.77
C PRO A 146 7.03 6.16 -20.41
N SER A 147 7.37 5.29 -19.45
CA SER A 147 7.73 5.72 -18.07
C SER A 147 8.93 6.67 -18.03
N ILE A 148 9.85 6.57 -19.01
CA ILE A 148 11.00 7.50 -19.14
C ILE A 148 10.56 8.96 -19.41
N ASN A 149 9.34 9.18 -19.88
CA ASN A 149 8.76 10.49 -20.16
C ASN A 149 7.81 10.97 -19.04
N VAL A 150 7.60 10.14 -18.02
CA VAL A 150 6.77 10.48 -16.86
C VAL A 150 7.68 10.85 -15.70
N PHE A 151 7.75 12.13 -15.40
CA PHE A 151 8.44 12.67 -14.23
C PHE A 151 7.44 12.93 -13.13
N ALA A 152 7.93 13.01 -11.90
CA ALA A 152 7.11 13.50 -10.79
C ALA A 152 6.56 14.90 -11.09
N GLY A 153 5.38 15.21 -10.60
CA GLY A 153 4.86 16.57 -10.64
C GLY A 153 5.76 17.51 -9.85
N ASP A 154 5.78 18.78 -10.20
CA ASP A 154 6.59 19.76 -9.52
C ASP A 154 5.94 20.12 -8.18
N PRO A 155 6.57 19.82 -7.06
CA PRO A 155 6.03 20.08 -5.75
C PRO A 155 6.91 20.95 -4.90
N THR A 156 6.32 21.44 -3.90
CA THR A 156 7.01 21.70 -2.65
C THR A 156 6.33 20.89 -1.56
N ILE A 157 7.04 19.86 -1.12
CA ILE A 157 6.96 19.23 0.22
C ILE A 157 5.95 18.06 0.47
N TYR A 158 6.33 16.82 1.03
CA TYR A 158 5.76 15.80 1.98
C TYR A 158 5.66 14.30 1.60
N GLU A 159 5.57 13.35 2.56
CA GLU A 159 5.94 11.93 2.64
C GLU A 159 4.92 10.87 3.10
N SER A 160 5.16 9.60 3.42
CA SER A 160 5.25 8.17 3.07
C SER A 160 4.77 7.06 4.07
N ARG A 161 4.58 5.72 3.88
CA ARG A 161 5.03 4.33 4.24
C ARG A 161 4.10 3.14 4.60
N GLU A 162 4.59 1.82 4.89
CA GLU A 162 4.14 0.39 4.71
C GLU A 162 3.62 -0.48 5.92
N THR A 163 3.39 -1.86 5.99
CA THR A 163 2.37 -2.82 5.56
C THR A 163 2.17 -4.19 6.23
N THR A 164 1.05 -4.65 6.79
CA THR A 164 0.28 -5.93 6.84
C THR A 164 -1.12 -5.70 7.35
N HIS A 165 -2.16 -6.49 6.91
CA HIS A 165 -3.54 -6.03 7.09
C HIS A 165 -4.51 -6.97 7.82
N PHE A 166 -5.34 -6.40 8.71
CA PHE A 166 -6.55 -7.00 9.26
C PHE A 166 -7.69 -5.97 9.33
N SER A 167 -8.91 -6.41 9.14
CA SER A 167 -10.14 -5.59 9.28
C SER A 167 -11.03 -6.14 10.37
N VAL A 168 -11.49 -5.28 11.27
CA VAL A 168 -12.40 -5.65 12.36
C VAL A 168 -13.53 -4.65 12.47
N VAL A 169 -14.75 -5.13 12.70
CA VAL A 169 -15.91 -4.29 13.04
C VAL A 169 -16.64 -4.94 14.22
N ASP A 170 -16.97 -4.16 15.24
CA ASP A 170 -17.76 -4.64 16.37
C ASP A 170 -19.27 -4.41 16.17
N LYS A 171 -20.09 -4.93 17.09
CA LYS A 171 -21.55 -4.80 17.08
C LYS A 171 -22.05 -3.33 17.19
N ASP A 172 -21.21 -2.43 17.69
CA ASP A 172 -21.53 -1.02 17.89
C ASP A 172 -21.11 -0.16 16.67
N GLY A 173 -20.51 -0.80 15.64
CA GLY A 173 -20.07 -0.17 14.40
C GLY A 173 -18.70 0.49 14.49
N ASN A 174 -17.94 0.26 15.57
CA ASN A 174 -16.55 0.67 15.62
C ASN A 174 -15.73 -0.18 14.64
N ALA A 175 -14.92 0.48 13.82
CA ALA A 175 -14.17 -0.16 12.77
C ALA A 175 -12.66 0.05 12.92
N VAL A 176 -11.88 -1.00 12.70
CA VAL A 176 -10.42 -0.96 12.65
C VAL A 176 -9.95 -1.56 11.33
N SER A 177 -9.10 -0.83 10.65
CA SER A 177 -8.31 -1.28 9.51
C SER A 177 -6.86 -1.20 9.92
N GLY A 178 -6.18 -2.32 10.05
CA GLY A 178 -4.83 -2.40 10.60
C GLY A 178 -3.90 -3.19 9.70
N THR A 179 -2.69 -2.67 9.52
CA THR A 179 -1.66 -3.33 8.74
C THR A 179 -0.36 -3.38 9.54
N THR A 180 0.36 -4.51 9.57
CA THR A 180 1.64 -4.72 10.26
C THR A 180 2.59 -5.51 9.38
N THR A 181 3.92 -5.37 9.53
CA THR A 181 4.90 -6.03 8.66
C THR A 181 6.24 -6.27 9.35
N ILE A 182 7.03 -7.13 8.78
CA ILE A 182 8.48 -7.27 8.98
C ILE A 182 9.22 -7.18 7.64
N ASN A 183 8.56 -6.58 6.63
CA ASN A 183 8.92 -6.41 5.23
C ASN A 183 8.83 -7.73 4.44
N LEU A 184 9.81 -8.60 4.39
CA LEU A 184 9.70 -9.92 3.75
C LEU A 184 9.11 -10.98 4.68
N SER A 185 8.66 -12.14 4.12
CA SER A 185 7.93 -13.20 4.85
C SER A 185 8.62 -13.70 6.13
N TYR A 186 9.95 -13.65 6.18
CA TYR A 186 10.76 -13.97 7.35
C TYR A 186 11.68 -12.80 7.75
N GLY A 187 11.33 -11.58 7.36
CA GLY A 187 12.15 -10.39 7.59
C GLY A 187 13.56 -10.57 7.03
N GLY A 188 14.56 -10.25 7.82
CA GLY A 188 15.97 -10.47 7.47
C GLY A 188 16.43 -11.92 7.55
N GLY A 189 15.56 -12.88 7.89
CA GLY A 189 15.92 -14.27 8.13
C GLY A 189 16.61 -14.52 9.48
N PHE A 190 16.79 -13.50 10.30
CA PHE A 190 17.44 -13.60 11.62
C PHE A 190 16.40 -13.93 12.70
N LEU A 191 16.49 -15.15 13.23
CA LEU A 191 15.68 -15.59 14.37
C LEU A 191 16.37 -15.19 15.67
N VAL A 192 15.68 -14.40 16.50
CA VAL A 192 16.18 -14.08 17.85
C VAL A 192 16.18 -15.34 18.71
N GLU A 193 17.36 -15.88 18.99
CA GLU A 193 17.50 -17.11 19.77
C GLU A 193 16.95 -16.94 21.20
N GLY A 194 16.06 -17.87 21.59
CA GLY A 194 15.35 -17.80 22.87
C GLY A 194 14.16 -16.80 22.88
N GLY A 195 14.06 -15.90 21.90
CA GLY A 195 12.96 -14.96 21.68
C GLY A 195 11.78 -15.59 20.94
N GLY A 196 12.08 -16.40 19.92
CA GLY A 196 11.08 -17.13 19.11
C GLY A 196 10.35 -16.22 18.11
N PHE A 197 11.01 -15.20 17.57
CA PHE A 197 10.53 -14.31 16.51
C PHE A 197 11.67 -13.90 15.59
N PHE A 198 11.32 -13.51 14.35
CA PHE A 198 12.26 -12.99 13.35
C PHE A 198 12.42 -11.47 13.50
N LEU A 199 13.60 -10.98 13.13
CA LEU A 199 13.83 -9.54 12.96
C LEU A 199 13.37 -9.12 11.56
N ASN A 200 12.84 -7.90 11.45
CA ASN A 200 12.46 -7.32 10.17
C ASN A 200 13.68 -6.99 9.29
N ASN A 201 13.43 -6.74 8.00
CA ASN A 201 14.40 -6.16 7.06
C ASN A 201 13.88 -4.85 6.46
N GLU A 202 13.17 -4.05 7.24
CA GLU A 202 12.56 -2.78 6.84
C GLU A 202 13.58 -1.73 6.35
N MET A 203 14.86 -1.91 6.65
CA MET A 203 15.91 -1.04 6.13
C MET A 203 16.00 -1.06 4.60
N ASP A 204 15.53 -2.13 3.93
CA ASP A 204 15.44 -2.23 2.48
C ASP A 204 14.43 -1.26 1.86
N ASP A 205 13.45 -0.81 2.63
CA ASP A 205 12.45 0.14 2.19
C ASP A 205 12.97 1.58 2.09
N PHE A 206 14.14 1.88 2.65
CA PHE A 206 14.85 3.13 2.38
C PHE A 206 15.40 3.17 0.95
N SER A 207 15.56 4.39 0.42
CA SER A 207 16.38 4.63 -0.75
C SER A 207 17.86 4.54 -0.36
N SER A 208 18.44 3.35 -0.47
CA SER A 208 19.87 3.14 -0.20
C SER A 208 20.75 3.94 -1.14
N LYS A 209 20.26 4.22 -2.35
CA LYS A 209 20.85 5.09 -3.36
C LYS A 209 19.75 5.61 -4.30
N PRO A 210 19.70 6.92 -4.60
CA PRO A 210 18.72 7.49 -5.52
C PRO A 210 18.65 6.77 -6.85
N GLY A 211 17.43 6.43 -7.30
CA GLY A 211 17.17 5.75 -8.56
C GLY A 211 17.48 4.23 -8.60
N ILE A 212 17.97 3.65 -7.50
CA ILE A 212 18.18 2.19 -7.41
C ILE A 212 16.95 1.55 -6.75
N PRO A 213 16.38 0.49 -7.36
CA PRO A 213 15.20 -0.18 -6.81
C PRO A 213 15.54 -1.00 -5.56
N ASN A 214 14.57 -1.09 -4.62
CA ASN A 214 14.59 -1.99 -3.47
C ASN A 214 14.12 -3.41 -3.85
N ALA A 215 13.92 -4.31 -2.87
CA ALA A 215 13.45 -5.69 -3.08
C ALA A 215 12.10 -5.78 -3.81
N PHE A 216 11.24 -4.76 -3.71
CA PHE A 216 9.96 -4.68 -4.41
C PHE A 216 10.04 -3.98 -5.78
N GLY A 217 11.24 -3.63 -6.23
CA GLY A 217 11.46 -2.89 -7.47
C GLY A 217 11.08 -1.41 -7.38
N LEU A 218 10.76 -0.89 -6.20
CA LEU A 218 10.46 0.52 -6.00
C LEU A 218 11.74 1.34 -6.00
N VAL A 219 11.76 2.38 -6.82
CA VAL A 219 12.80 3.40 -6.78
C VAL A 219 12.39 4.53 -5.84
N GLY A 220 13.37 5.25 -5.31
CA GLY A 220 13.16 6.43 -4.48
C GLY A 220 14.38 7.35 -4.53
N ASN A 221 14.23 8.54 -3.98
CA ASN A 221 15.20 9.62 -3.97
C ASN A 221 15.59 10.02 -2.54
N ASP A 222 16.20 11.20 -2.41
CA ASP A 222 16.72 11.75 -1.15
C ASP A 222 15.64 11.87 -0.06
N ALA A 223 14.39 12.08 -0.45
CA ALA A 223 13.25 12.10 0.45
C ALA A 223 13.23 10.89 1.40
N ASN A 224 13.57 9.72 0.87
CA ASN A 224 13.57 8.47 1.61
C ASN A 224 15.01 7.94 1.89
N ALA A 225 16.01 8.81 1.90
CA ALA A 225 17.38 8.45 2.28
C ALA A 225 17.46 8.01 3.76
N ILE A 226 18.40 7.12 4.07
CA ILE A 226 18.63 6.60 5.43
C ILE A 226 19.16 7.73 6.33
N GLU A 227 18.52 7.91 7.48
CA GLU A 227 18.97 8.82 8.54
C GLU A 227 18.73 8.22 9.93
N PRO A 228 19.53 8.53 10.97
CA PRO A 228 19.31 8.05 12.33
C PRO A 228 17.93 8.45 12.87
N GLY A 229 17.16 7.50 13.38
CA GLY A 229 15.82 7.73 13.94
C GLY A 229 14.69 7.87 12.91
N LYS A 230 15.02 8.00 11.63
CA LYS A 230 14.07 8.06 10.53
C LYS A 230 13.41 6.70 10.27
N ARG A 231 12.14 6.72 9.91
CA ARG A 231 11.39 5.53 9.49
C ARG A 231 11.43 5.35 7.99
N PRO A 232 11.66 4.11 7.49
CA PRO A 232 11.71 3.76 6.05
C PRO A 232 10.37 3.95 5.32
N LEU A 233 10.29 4.19 3.97
CA LEU A 233 9.09 4.45 3.14
C LEU A 233 8.23 3.22 2.86
N SER A 234 6.95 3.24 3.25
CA SER A 234 5.99 2.15 3.18
C SER A 234 4.93 2.27 2.07
N SER A 235 4.22 1.17 1.72
CA SER A 235 3.02 1.16 0.88
C SER A 235 1.76 0.65 1.62
N MET A 236 1.77 0.54 2.95
CA MET A 236 0.60 0.17 3.78
C MET A 236 -0.61 1.07 3.48
N THR A 237 -1.72 0.46 3.14
CA THR A 237 -2.93 1.17 2.76
C THR A 237 -4.15 0.67 3.53
N PRO A 238 -4.10 0.52 4.88
CA PRO A 238 -5.30 0.23 5.62
C PRO A 238 -6.27 1.39 5.40
N THR A 239 -7.46 1.06 4.92
CA THR A 239 -8.43 2.07 4.47
C THR A 239 -9.82 1.79 5.03
N ILE A 240 -10.50 2.85 5.43
CA ILE A 240 -11.93 2.86 5.75
C ILE A 240 -12.62 3.79 4.76
N VAL A 241 -13.51 3.22 3.94
CA VAL A 241 -14.40 3.98 3.06
C VAL A 241 -15.69 4.25 3.81
N LEU A 242 -16.11 5.51 3.84
CA LEU A 242 -17.34 5.93 4.48
C LEU A 242 -18.39 6.28 3.42
N LYS A 243 -19.63 5.86 3.66
CA LYS A 243 -20.83 6.30 2.95
C LYS A 243 -21.76 6.99 3.96
N ASP A 244 -22.19 8.22 3.68
CA ASP A 244 -23.02 9.02 4.58
C ASP A 244 -22.44 9.11 6.01
N LYS A 245 -21.12 9.31 6.09
CA LYS A 245 -20.33 9.39 7.34
C LYS A 245 -20.28 8.11 8.19
N LYS A 246 -20.75 6.98 7.67
CA LYS A 246 -20.70 5.68 8.35
C LYS A 246 -19.70 4.75 7.64
N PRO A 247 -19.02 3.84 8.35
CA PRO A 247 -18.18 2.82 7.73
C PRO A 247 -18.98 2.04 6.69
N PHE A 248 -18.41 1.91 5.48
CA PHE A 248 -19.01 1.20 4.37
C PHE A 248 -18.12 0.05 3.89
N ILE A 249 -16.80 0.29 3.72
CA ILE A 249 -15.83 -0.76 3.45
C ILE A 249 -14.64 -0.55 4.37
N ILE A 250 -14.21 -1.60 5.04
CA ILE A 250 -12.96 -1.66 5.80
C ILE A 250 -12.08 -2.65 5.08
N LEU A 251 -10.90 -2.22 4.61
CA LEU A 251 -10.10 -3.06 3.74
C LEU A 251 -8.61 -2.73 3.79
N GLY A 252 -7.81 -3.69 3.34
CA GLY A 252 -6.37 -3.55 3.11
C GLY A 252 -5.74 -4.89 2.78
N SER A 253 -4.47 -4.87 2.43
CA SER A 253 -3.76 -6.00 1.85
C SER A 253 -2.29 -6.02 2.28
N PRO A 254 -1.64 -7.17 2.43
CA PRO A 254 -0.19 -7.30 2.25
C PRO A 254 0.18 -7.25 0.76
N GLY A 255 1.47 -7.14 0.42
CA GLY A 255 1.93 -7.26 -0.97
C GLY A 255 3.02 -6.26 -1.40
N GLY A 256 3.71 -5.59 -0.48
CA GLY A 256 4.74 -4.59 -0.82
C GLY A 256 4.17 -3.48 -1.71
N SER A 257 4.82 -3.17 -2.83
CA SER A 257 4.36 -2.13 -3.77
C SER A 257 2.94 -2.36 -4.30
N THR A 258 2.49 -3.61 -4.41
CA THR A 258 1.17 -3.94 -4.99
C THR A 258 0.00 -3.64 -4.06
N ILE A 259 0.22 -3.30 -2.79
CA ILE A 259 -0.84 -3.05 -1.82
C ILE A 259 -1.75 -1.92 -2.25
N ILE A 260 -1.16 -0.80 -2.68
CA ILE A 260 -1.92 0.41 -3.03
C ILE A 260 -2.87 0.12 -4.19
N THR A 261 -2.38 -0.55 -5.23
CA THR A 261 -3.18 -0.91 -6.41
C THR A 261 -4.20 -2.00 -6.13
N THR A 262 -3.91 -2.92 -5.19
CA THR A 262 -4.87 -3.92 -4.72
C THR A 262 -6.05 -3.26 -3.99
N VAL A 263 -5.77 -2.30 -3.09
CA VAL A 263 -6.80 -1.52 -2.40
C VAL A 263 -7.60 -0.66 -3.38
N LEU A 264 -6.92 0.02 -4.32
CA LEU A 264 -7.55 0.82 -5.36
C LEU A 264 -8.56 -0.02 -6.17
N GLN A 265 -8.10 -1.14 -6.75
CA GLN A 265 -8.95 -1.98 -7.61
C GLN A 265 -10.14 -2.56 -6.83
N THR A 266 -9.97 -2.94 -5.56
CA THR A 266 -11.07 -3.44 -4.73
C THR A 266 -12.10 -2.34 -4.46
N ILE A 267 -11.68 -1.10 -4.17
CA ILE A 267 -12.60 0.04 -4.01
C ILE A 267 -13.37 0.28 -5.33
N LEU A 268 -12.69 0.30 -6.46
CA LEU A 268 -13.33 0.52 -7.77
C LEU A 268 -14.29 -0.62 -8.12
N ASN A 269 -13.94 -1.86 -7.85
CA ASN A 269 -14.81 -3.02 -8.08
C ASN A 269 -16.13 -2.89 -7.32
N VAL A 270 -16.09 -2.46 -6.06
CA VAL A 270 -17.31 -2.27 -5.26
C VAL A 270 -18.06 -1.00 -5.64
N THR A 271 -17.36 0.15 -5.75
CA THR A 271 -18.01 1.47 -5.84
C THR A 271 -18.36 1.90 -7.24
N VAL A 272 -17.66 1.39 -8.26
CA VAL A 272 -17.88 1.72 -9.67
C VAL A 272 -18.55 0.57 -10.43
N HIS A 273 -18.06 -0.66 -10.21
CA HIS A 273 -18.53 -1.83 -10.95
C HIS A 273 -19.63 -2.62 -10.20
N ASN A 274 -20.00 -2.18 -8.98
CA ASN A 274 -21.09 -2.76 -8.17
C ASN A 274 -20.90 -4.25 -7.84
N MET A 275 -19.68 -4.72 -7.73
CA MET A 275 -19.37 -6.09 -7.33
C MET A 275 -19.71 -6.32 -5.86
N GLY A 276 -20.14 -7.55 -5.53
CA GLY A 276 -20.18 -8.00 -4.14
C GLY A 276 -18.77 -8.06 -3.55
N ILE A 277 -18.64 -7.92 -2.21
CA ILE A 277 -17.31 -7.77 -1.60
C ILE A 277 -16.40 -8.98 -1.84
N GLN A 278 -16.93 -10.22 -1.80
CA GLN A 278 -16.12 -11.40 -2.09
C GLN A 278 -15.71 -11.47 -3.57
N GLU A 279 -16.60 -11.08 -4.48
CA GLU A 279 -16.30 -10.97 -5.90
C GLU A 279 -15.19 -9.93 -6.14
N ALA A 280 -15.31 -8.76 -5.54
CA ALA A 280 -14.32 -7.68 -5.63
C ALA A 280 -12.94 -8.08 -5.08
N VAL A 281 -12.91 -8.83 -3.98
CA VAL A 281 -11.69 -9.37 -3.36
C VAL A 281 -11.05 -10.46 -4.21
N SER A 282 -11.86 -11.34 -4.82
CA SER A 282 -11.37 -12.45 -5.63
C SER A 282 -11.08 -12.08 -7.08
N ALA A 283 -11.48 -10.89 -7.53
CA ALA A 283 -11.27 -10.41 -8.89
C ALA A 283 -9.78 -10.42 -9.26
N PRO A 284 -9.42 -10.86 -10.47
CA PRO A 284 -8.04 -10.84 -10.94
C PRO A 284 -7.49 -9.40 -11.02
N ARG A 285 -6.21 -9.26 -10.75
CA ARG A 285 -5.55 -7.96 -10.56
C ARG A 285 -4.44 -7.72 -11.56
N ILE A 286 -4.20 -6.44 -11.80
CA ILE A 286 -3.02 -5.91 -12.48
C ILE A 286 -2.27 -4.95 -11.55
N HIS A 287 -1.03 -4.64 -11.89
CA HIS A 287 -0.23 -3.67 -11.17
C HIS A 287 0.77 -2.98 -12.10
N SER A 288 0.94 -1.69 -11.94
CA SER A 288 2.04 -0.91 -12.52
C SER A 288 2.58 0.04 -11.46
N GLN A 289 3.89 0.23 -11.44
CA GLN A 289 4.54 1.05 -10.41
C GLN A 289 5.54 2.07 -11.00
N TRP A 290 5.25 2.59 -12.21
CA TRP A 290 6.11 3.48 -12.98
C TRP A 290 7.36 2.76 -13.52
N LEU A 291 8.23 2.26 -12.67
CA LEU A 291 9.40 1.45 -13.03
C LEU A 291 9.36 0.10 -12.30
N PRO A 292 9.61 -1.02 -12.99
CA PRO A 292 9.84 -1.12 -14.45
C PRO A 292 8.60 -0.72 -15.27
N ASP A 293 8.79 -0.28 -16.53
CA ASP A 293 7.70 0.14 -17.43
C ASP A 293 6.94 -1.06 -18.02
N VAL A 294 6.17 -1.72 -17.15
CA VAL A 294 5.38 -2.91 -17.48
C VAL A 294 4.04 -2.90 -16.75
N ILE A 295 3.05 -3.59 -17.30
CA ILE A 295 1.85 -4.03 -16.59
C ILE A 295 2.13 -5.43 -16.06
N MET A 296 2.21 -5.60 -14.78
CA MET A 296 2.24 -6.90 -14.11
C MET A 296 0.81 -7.43 -14.02
N ALA A 297 0.57 -8.62 -14.51
CA ALA A 297 -0.77 -9.20 -14.62
C ALA A 297 -0.83 -10.58 -13.96
N GLU A 298 -1.86 -10.84 -13.17
CA GLU A 298 -2.13 -12.19 -12.66
C GLU A 298 -2.52 -13.11 -13.81
N PRO A 299 -2.30 -14.43 -13.69
CA PRO A 299 -2.80 -15.39 -14.66
C PRO A 299 -4.30 -15.18 -14.91
N TYR A 300 -4.69 -15.15 -16.17
CA TYR A 300 -6.08 -14.93 -16.63
C TYR A 300 -6.70 -13.56 -16.29
N SER A 301 -5.94 -12.61 -15.76
CA SER A 301 -6.45 -11.26 -15.49
C SER A 301 -6.73 -10.46 -16.76
N ILE A 302 -6.00 -10.73 -17.83
CA ILE A 302 -6.13 -10.07 -19.13
C ILE A 302 -6.41 -11.12 -20.20
N ILE A 303 -7.54 -11.03 -20.89
CA ILE A 303 -7.87 -11.91 -22.01
C ILE A 303 -7.11 -11.50 -23.27
N LYS A 304 -6.95 -12.40 -24.22
CA LYS A 304 -6.00 -12.25 -25.33
C LYS A 304 -6.25 -11.02 -26.21
N ASP A 305 -7.48 -10.72 -26.55
CA ASP A 305 -7.85 -9.55 -27.38
C ASP A 305 -7.63 -8.22 -26.63
N VAL A 306 -7.83 -8.20 -25.30
CA VAL A 306 -7.46 -7.06 -24.45
C VAL A 306 -5.95 -6.91 -24.39
N GLU A 307 -5.20 -7.99 -24.26
CA GLU A 307 -3.74 -8.00 -24.28
C GLU A 307 -3.18 -7.45 -25.59
N GLU A 308 -3.72 -7.92 -26.72
CA GLU A 308 -3.32 -7.43 -28.06
C GLU A 308 -3.62 -5.93 -28.21
N SER A 309 -4.77 -5.47 -27.74
CA SER A 309 -5.14 -4.04 -27.76
C SER A 309 -4.21 -3.19 -26.89
N LEU A 310 -3.85 -3.67 -25.69
CA LEU A 310 -2.90 -2.97 -24.80
C LEU A 310 -1.49 -2.91 -25.41
N LYS A 311 -1.03 -3.99 -26.03
CA LYS A 311 0.25 -4.02 -26.77
C LYS A 311 0.23 -3.05 -27.95
N PHE A 312 -0.90 -2.95 -28.67
CA PHE A 312 -1.06 -1.97 -29.75
C PHE A 312 -0.97 -0.53 -29.24
N LYS A 313 -1.49 -0.25 -28.04
CA LYS A 313 -1.33 1.06 -27.37
C LYS A 313 0.11 1.32 -26.89
N GLY A 314 0.99 0.32 -26.91
CA GLY A 314 2.40 0.43 -26.52
C GLY A 314 2.76 -0.10 -25.13
N HIS A 315 1.82 -0.74 -24.42
CA HIS A 315 2.12 -1.36 -23.15
C HIS A 315 2.93 -2.65 -23.29
N LYS A 316 3.83 -2.89 -22.33
CA LYS A 316 4.44 -4.20 -22.09
C LYS A 316 3.68 -4.88 -20.97
N ILE A 317 3.39 -6.17 -21.13
CA ILE A 317 2.64 -6.96 -20.16
C ILE A 317 3.51 -8.14 -19.72
N GLU A 318 3.69 -8.29 -18.42
CA GLU A 318 4.41 -9.40 -17.82
C GLU A 318 3.49 -10.19 -16.89
N SER A 319 3.54 -11.51 -17.01
CA SER A 319 2.79 -12.39 -16.13
C SER A 319 3.44 -12.46 -14.75
N TYR A 320 2.65 -12.27 -13.71
CA TYR A 320 3.08 -12.30 -12.32
C TYR A 320 2.95 -13.71 -11.74
N TYR A 321 3.80 -14.64 -12.21
CA TYR A 321 3.67 -16.08 -11.89
C TYR A 321 4.14 -16.48 -10.49
N TRP A 322 5.05 -15.70 -9.89
CA TRP A 322 5.76 -16.13 -8.69
C TRP A 322 5.20 -15.58 -7.40
N THR A 323 4.44 -14.50 -7.48
CA THR A 323 3.86 -13.85 -6.32
C THR A 323 2.43 -13.42 -6.63
N LYS A 324 1.63 -13.29 -5.60
CA LYS A 324 0.26 -12.81 -5.66
C LYS A 324 0.27 -11.28 -5.72
N ILE A 325 -0.61 -10.67 -6.47
CA ILE A 325 -0.84 -9.23 -6.41
C ILE A 325 -1.73 -8.96 -5.20
N GLY A 326 -1.10 -8.84 -4.03
CA GLY A 326 -1.76 -8.65 -2.75
C GLY A 326 -2.56 -9.86 -2.23
N GLU A 327 -3.06 -9.73 -1.02
CA GLU A 327 -4.02 -10.65 -0.37
C GLU A 327 -5.04 -9.83 0.40
N MET A 328 -6.11 -9.44 -0.27
CA MET A 328 -7.11 -8.52 0.26
C MET A 328 -7.95 -9.14 1.38
N ASN A 329 -8.06 -8.45 2.50
CA ASN A 329 -9.05 -8.74 3.54
C ASN A 329 -9.97 -7.54 3.69
N ALA A 330 -11.29 -7.77 3.59
CA ALA A 330 -12.24 -6.69 3.58
C ALA A 330 -13.55 -7.03 4.32
N ILE A 331 -14.19 -5.99 4.85
CA ILE A 331 -15.55 -6.05 5.38
C ILE A 331 -16.38 -4.98 4.68
N LEU A 332 -17.51 -5.37 4.08
CA LEU A 332 -18.53 -4.48 3.57
C LEU A 332 -19.67 -4.37 4.58
N ILE A 333 -20.13 -3.15 4.84
CA ILE A 333 -21.26 -2.88 5.73
C ILE A 333 -22.37 -2.25 4.91
N ASN A 334 -23.58 -2.79 5.00
CA ASN A 334 -24.78 -2.20 4.42
C ASN A 334 -26.01 -2.49 5.30
N GLU A 335 -27.18 -2.11 4.83
CA GLU A 335 -28.44 -2.32 5.52
C GLU A 335 -28.80 -3.80 5.81
N LYS A 336 -28.18 -4.75 5.11
CA LYS A 336 -28.38 -6.18 5.31
C LYS A 336 -27.41 -6.79 6.34
N GLY A 337 -26.40 -6.01 6.80
CA GLY A 337 -25.44 -6.45 7.79
C GLY A 337 -23.97 -6.30 7.39
N TYR A 338 -23.13 -7.11 7.99
CA TYR A 338 -21.68 -7.16 7.81
C TYR A 338 -21.29 -8.33 6.91
N PHE A 339 -20.49 -8.09 5.89
CA PHE A 339 -20.05 -9.08 4.91
C PHE A 339 -18.52 -9.13 4.90
N GLY A 340 -17.94 -10.12 5.57
CA GLY A 340 -16.50 -10.38 5.54
C GLY A 340 -16.11 -11.10 4.26
N ALA A 341 -15.01 -10.67 3.65
CA ALA A 341 -14.39 -11.32 2.49
C ALA A 341 -12.90 -11.54 2.73
N ALA A 342 -12.47 -12.76 2.52
CA ALA A 342 -11.09 -13.20 2.62
C ALA A 342 -10.55 -13.58 1.24
N ASP A 343 -9.34 -13.16 0.93
CA ASP A 343 -8.70 -13.43 -0.35
C ASP A 343 -8.37 -14.91 -0.50
N THR A 344 -8.72 -15.48 -1.65
CA THR A 344 -8.45 -16.89 -2.00
C THR A 344 -6.99 -17.12 -2.42
N ARG A 345 -6.17 -16.07 -2.54
CA ARG A 345 -4.75 -16.16 -2.89
C ARG A 345 -3.87 -16.62 -1.73
N GLY A 346 -4.37 -16.54 -0.50
CA GLY A 346 -3.69 -16.93 0.73
C GLY A 346 -4.57 -17.75 1.67
N GLU A 347 -4.01 -18.08 2.84
CA GLU A 347 -4.75 -18.77 3.93
C GLU A 347 -5.52 -17.74 4.77
N ASN A 348 -6.30 -16.91 4.12
CA ASN A 348 -7.07 -15.85 4.75
C ASN A 348 -8.43 -16.39 5.24
N THR A 349 -8.99 -15.77 6.26
CA THR A 349 -10.28 -16.16 6.84
C THR A 349 -11.14 -14.96 7.16
N ALA A 350 -12.44 -15.05 6.89
CA ALA A 350 -13.45 -14.13 7.38
C ALA A 350 -14.33 -14.88 8.38
N ALA A 351 -14.56 -14.31 9.55
CA ALA A 351 -15.38 -14.88 10.61
C ALA A 351 -16.31 -13.82 11.21
N GLY A 352 -17.48 -14.24 11.65
CA GLY A 352 -18.47 -13.41 12.34
C GLY A 352 -19.15 -14.19 13.47
N TYR A 353 -19.76 -13.46 14.42
CA TYR A 353 -20.48 -14.02 15.56
C TYR A 353 -21.70 -13.17 15.89
#